data_3c3083629b228b9cac1999e61829e7de
#
_entry.id   3c3083629b228b9cac1999e61829e7de
#
_cell.length_a   1.000
_cell.length_b   1.000
_cell.length_c   1.000
_cell.angle_alpha   90.00
_cell.angle_beta   90.00
_cell.angle_gamma   90.00
#
_symmetry.space_group_name_H-M   'P 1'
#
loop_
_entity.id
_entity.type
_entity.pdbx_description
1 polymer ?
#
loop_
_entity_poly.entity_id
_entity_poly.type
_entity_poly.pdbx_seq_one_letter_code
_entity_poly.pdbx_strand_id
1 'polypeptide(L)'
;MEKKNIIELKNISVAFDGEQILNGCNLEIKDKEFITLLGPSGCGKTTTLRLIAGFLEPDEGEIVFENKKINGVPAYKRQVNTIFQRYALFPHLNVYENIAFGLRIKKTPEKEIEKKVKEMLALVNLQGLEKRHIDTLSGGQQQRVAIARAIANRPKVLLLDEPLAALDLKLRKDMQKELKKIQQQLGITFIFVTHDQEEALTMSDRVVVMDGGVIQQGGTPQDIYN
;
A
#
# COMPACT_ATOMS: atom_id res chain seq x y z
N MET A 1 -11.82 14.13 -18.05
CA MET A 1 -11.57 14.87 -16.81
C MET A 1 -10.23 14.44 -16.26
N GLU A 2 -9.30 15.36 -16.04
CA GLU A 2 -8.03 15.03 -15.38
C GLU A 2 -8.30 14.54 -13.95
N LYS A 3 -7.66 13.41 -13.58
CA LYS A 3 -7.76 12.90 -12.21
C LYS A 3 -7.05 13.89 -11.27
N LYS A 4 -7.72 14.26 -10.19
CA LYS A 4 -7.17 15.15 -9.15
C LYS A 4 -6.02 14.44 -8.41
N ASN A 5 -4.99 15.17 -8.00
CA ASN A 5 -3.95 14.64 -7.13
C ASN A 5 -4.53 14.33 -5.75
N ILE A 6 -4.29 13.12 -5.24
CA ILE A 6 -4.65 12.71 -3.88
C ILE A 6 -3.49 12.91 -2.92
N ILE A 7 -2.25 12.67 -3.39
CA ILE A 7 -1.02 12.91 -2.63
C ILE A 7 -0.04 13.70 -3.51
N GLU A 8 0.66 14.64 -2.89
CA GLU A 8 1.77 15.35 -3.48
C GLU A 8 2.95 15.35 -2.51
N LEU A 9 4.10 14.93 -2.96
CA LEU A 9 5.38 15.10 -2.30
C LEU A 9 6.07 16.29 -2.96
N LYS A 10 6.43 17.31 -2.18
CA LYS A 10 7.03 18.56 -2.67
C LYS A 10 8.40 18.74 -2.05
N ASN A 11 9.43 18.57 -2.87
CA ASN A 11 10.83 18.80 -2.50
C ASN A 11 11.27 18.03 -1.26
N ILE A 12 10.87 16.74 -1.18
CA ILE A 12 11.11 15.89 -0.03
C ILE A 12 12.57 15.45 0.04
N SER A 13 13.22 15.75 1.16
CA SER A 13 14.56 15.28 1.48
C SER A 13 14.56 14.56 2.83
N VAL A 14 15.31 13.45 2.92
CA VAL A 14 15.49 12.64 4.14
C VAL A 14 16.89 12.05 4.16
N ALA A 15 17.56 12.15 5.31
CA ALA A 15 18.85 11.52 5.57
C ALA A 15 18.78 10.67 6.84
N PHE A 16 19.57 9.58 6.91
CA PHE A 16 19.78 8.77 8.10
C PHE A 16 21.28 8.66 8.35
N ASP A 17 21.72 8.97 9.56
CA ASP A 17 23.14 8.88 9.96
C ASP A 17 24.10 9.59 8.99
N GLY A 18 23.63 10.69 8.38
CA GLY A 18 24.39 11.48 7.40
C GLY A 18 24.33 10.96 5.97
N GLU A 19 23.68 9.83 5.71
CA GLU A 19 23.45 9.30 4.36
C GLU A 19 22.11 9.82 3.80
N GLN A 20 22.18 10.49 2.63
CA GLN A 20 21.00 11.02 1.94
C GLN A 20 20.21 9.89 1.28
N ILE A 21 18.97 9.66 1.72
CA ILE A 21 18.09 8.60 1.19
C ILE A 21 17.11 9.16 0.15
N LEU A 22 16.60 10.37 0.36
CA LEU A 22 15.78 11.08 -0.62
C LEU A 22 16.32 12.49 -0.76
N ASN A 23 16.43 13.00 -1.99
CA ASN A 23 17.00 14.32 -2.28
C ASN A 23 16.07 15.10 -3.21
N GLY A 24 15.34 16.07 -2.64
CA GLY A 24 14.44 16.95 -3.38
C GLY A 24 13.36 16.21 -4.18
N CYS A 25 12.88 15.06 -3.67
CA CYS A 25 11.92 14.20 -4.37
C CYS A 25 10.58 14.91 -4.55
N ASN A 26 10.09 14.97 -5.80
CA ASN A 26 8.80 15.52 -6.16
C ASN A 26 7.96 14.41 -6.80
N LEU A 27 6.76 14.13 -6.25
CA LEU A 27 5.88 13.08 -6.75
C LEU A 27 4.43 13.49 -6.59
N GLU A 28 3.67 13.44 -7.68
CA GLU A 28 2.23 13.60 -7.68
C GLU A 28 1.57 12.24 -7.86
N ILE A 29 0.57 11.92 -7.04
CA ILE A 29 -0.19 10.68 -7.09
C ILE A 29 -1.65 11.03 -7.33
N LYS A 30 -2.23 10.49 -8.40
CA LYS A 30 -3.60 10.78 -8.80
C LYS A 30 -4.61 9.92 -8.04
N ASP A 31 -5.81 10.46 -7.82
CA ASP A 31 -6.89 9.69 -7.19
C ASP A 31 -7.27 8.47 -8.03
N LYS A 32 -7.43 7.33 -7.34
CA LYS A 32 -7.83 6.03 -7.95
C LYS A 32 -6.85 5.50 -8.99
N GLU A 33 -5.58 5.90 -8.97
CA GLU A 33 -4.57 5.26 -9.81
C GLU A 33 -3.92 4.07 -9.07
N PHE A 34 -3.43 3.12 -9.85
CA PHE A 34 -2.47 2.12 -9.43
C PHE A 34 -1.08 2.61 -9.85
N ILE A 35 -0.32 3.17 -8.92
CA ILE A 35 1.04 3.65 -9.17
C ILE A 35 2.06 2.70 -8.57
N THR A 36 3.13 2.42 -9.31
CA THR A 36 4.25 1.62 -8.82
C THR A 36 5.52 2.45 -8.72
N LEU A 37 6.18 2.37 -7.58
CA LEU A 37 7.55 2.84 -7.38
C LEU A 37 8.49 1.68 -7.66
N LEU A 38 9.25 1.77 -8.74
CA LEU A 38 10.20 0.75 -9.22
C LEU A 38 11.64 1.22 -9.01
N GLY A 39 12.54 0.32 -8.64
CA GLY A 39 13.96 0.63 -8.54
C GLY A 39 14.73 -0.37 -7.70
N PRO A 40 16.06 -0.26 -7.64
CA PRO A 40 16.91 -1.16 -6.86
C PRO A 40 16.66 -1.04 -5.36
N SER A 41 17.16 -2.00 -4.58
CA SER A 41 17.12 -1.94 -3.11
C SER A 41 17.88 -0.72 -2.62
N GLY A 42 17.37 -0.04 -1.60
CA GLY A 42 18.02 1.15 -1.01
C GLY A 42 17.76 2.48 -1.74
N CYS A 43 17.09 2.52 -2.90
CA CYS A 43 16.85 3.77 -3.64
C CYS A 43 15.75 4.69 -3.06
N GLY A 44 15.21 4.42 -1.86
CA GLY A 44 14.26 5.31 -1.17
C GLY A 44 12.76 4.93 -1.29
N LYS A 45 12.36 3.87 -2.00
CA LYS A 45 10.95 3.47 -2.20
C LYS A 45 10.19 3.25 -0.88
N THR A 46 10.71 2.37 -0.02
CA THR A 46 10.11 2.09 1.30
C THR A 46 10.12 3.33 2.19
N THR A 47 11.16 4.16 2.11
CA THR A 47 11.23 5.45 2.80
C THR A 47 10.11 6.38 2.35
N THR A 48 9.86 6.47 1.04
CA THR A 48 8.75 7.23 0.47
C THR A 48 7.40 6.73 1.00
N LEU A 49 7.17 5.41 1.06
CA LEU A 49 5.95 4.87 1.66
C LEU A 49 5.81 5.22 3.15
N ARG A 50 6.91 5.13 3.92
CA ARG A 50 6.91 5.44 5.36
C ARG A 50 6.61 6.91 5.63
N LEU A 51 7.08 7.82 4.80
CA LEU A 51 6.77 9.24 4.85
C LEU A 51 5.27 9.49 4.60
N ILE A 52 4.70 8.90 3.55
CA ILE A 52 3.27 9.01 3.23
C ILE A 52 2.42 8.40 4.36
N ALA A 53 2.85 7.28 4.93
CA ALA A 53 2.17 6.62 6.04
C ALA A 53 2.23 7.40 7.37
N GLY A 54 3.20 8.29 7.53
CA GLY A 54 3.46 9.02 8.79
C GLY A 54 4.25 8.23 9.82
N PHE A 55 5.05 7.26 9.37
CA PHE A 55 6.02 6.55 10.20
C PHE A 55 7.38 7.24 10.23
N LEU A 56 7.60 8.17 9.31
CA LEU A 56 8.75 9.05 9.22
C LEU A 56 8.28 10.47 8.91
N GLU A 57 9.05 11.46 9.33
CA GLU A 57 8.88 12.85 8.90
C GLU A 57 10.04 13.21 7.97
N PRO A 58 9.81 14.04 6.95
CA PRO A 58 10.88 14.52 6.08
C PRO A 58 11.72 15.58 6.81
N ASP A 59 13.02 15.64 6.50
CA ASP A 59 13.90 16.71 6.97
C ASP A 59 13.55 18.03 6.28
N GLU A 60 13.21 17.95 4.98
CA GLU A 60 12.76 19.08 4.18
C GLU A 60 11.58 18.72 3.29
N GLY A 61 10.81 19.74 2.90
CA GLY A 61 9.69 19.61 1.98
C GLY A 61 8.34 19.36 2.65
N GLU A 62 7.34 19.11 1.83
CA GLU A 62 5.95 18.99 2.26
C GLU A 62 5.27 17.77 1.66
N ILE A 63 4.48 17.11 2.50
CA ILE A 63 3.56 16.04 2.09
C ILE A 63 2.14 16.60 2.15
N VAL A 64 1.47 16.58 1.01
CA VAL A 64 0.10 17.11 0.87
C VAL A 64 -0.84 15.94 0.56
N PHE A 65 -1.95 15.83 1.29
CA PHE A 65 -3.01 14.86 1.10
C PHE A 65 -4.33 15.62 0.88
N GLU A 66 -4.99 15.44 -0.26
CA GLU A 66 -6.21 16.17 -0.63
C GLU A 66 -6.10 17.70 -0.39
N ASN A 67 -5.04 18.30 -0.88
CA ASN A 67 -4.70 19.74 -0.74
C ASN A 67 -4.46 20.19 0.72
N LYS A 68 -4.23 19.27 1.67
CA LYS A 68 -3.89 19.60 3.04
C LYS A 68 -2.50 19.07 3.38
N LYS A 69 -1.64 19.92 3.93
CA LYS A 69 -0.34 19.49 4.47
C LYS A 69 -0.56 18.50 5.61
N ILE A 70 0.13 17.35 5.55
CA ILE A 70 0.03 16.29 6.55
C ILE A 70 1.35 16.00 7.28
N ASN A 71 2.38 16.83 7.11
CA ASN A 71 3.57 16.76 7.96
C ASN A 71 3.16 16.90 9.43
N GLY A 72 3.76 16.10 10.33
CA GLY A 72 3.42 16.06 11.75
C GLY A 72 2.07 15.42 12.09
N VAL A 73 1.27 14.99 11.08
CA VAL A 73 0.04 14.24 11.34
C VAL A 73 0.37 12.78 11.63
N PRO A 74 0.04 12.24 12.83
CA PRO A 74 0.33 10.86 13.20
C PRO A 74 -0.30 9.85 12.24
N ALA A 75 0.38 8.72 12.01
CA ALA A 75 -0.05 7.66 11.09
C ALA A 75 -1.52 7.22 11.28
N TYR A 76 -1.96 7.04 12.54
CA TYR A 76 -3.33 6.58 12.84
C TYR A 76 -4.43 7.60 12.48
N LYS A 77 -4.08 8.87 12.22
CA LYS A 77 -5.00 9.91 11.77
C LYS A 77 -5.02 10.10 10.24
N ARG A 78 -4.05 9.49 9.53
CA ARG A 78 -4.00 9.56 8.07
C ARG A 78 -5.01 8.58 7.45
N GLN A 79 -5.60 8.96 6.32
CA GLN A 79 -6.54 8.09 5.58
C GLN A 79 -5.82 7.12 4.64
N VAL A 80 -4.70 6.59 5.11
CA VAL A 80 -3.88 5.61 4.42
C VAL A 80 -3.74 4.35 5.28
N ASN A 81 -3.61 3.19 4.66
CA ASN A 81 -3.24 1.95 5.35
C ASN A 81 -2.06 1.31 4.63
N THR A 82 -1.23 0.56 5.37
CA THR A 82 -0.02 -0.06 4.86
C THR A 82 -0.10 -1.58 5.00
N ILE A 83 0.31 -2.28 3.94
CA ILE A 83 0.63 -3.71 3.95
C ILE A 83 2.14 -3.82 3.85
N PHE A 84 2.74 -4.38 4.89
CA PHE A 84 4.18 -4.60 4.99
C PHE A 84 4.59 -5.90 4.29
N GLN A 85 5.84 -6.02 3.92
CA GLN A 85 6.44 -7.20 3.27
C GLN A 85 6.16 -8.52 4.02
N ARG A 86 6.14 -8.51 5.35
CA ARG A 86 5.80 -9.67 6.21
C ARG A 86 4.35 -9.66 6.71
N TYR A 87 3.45 -8.93 6.02
CA TYR A 87 2.00 -8.82 6.30
C TYR A 87 1.62 -8.28 7.67
N ALA A 88 2.48 -8.35 8.68
CA ALA A 88 2.28 -7.87 10.07
C ALA A 88 0.92 -8.29 10.66
N LEU A 89 0.48 -9.53 10.38
CA LEU A 89 -0.73 -10.09 10.98
C LEU A 89 -0.52 -10.33 12.48
N PHE A 90 -1.60 -10.24 13.25
CA PHE A 90 -1.60 -10.55 14.68
C PHE A 90 -1.68 -12.07 14.87
N PRO A 91 -0.58 -12.75 15.29
CA PRO A 91 -0.53 -14.21 15.29
C PRO A 91 -1.45 -14.84 16.36
N HIS A 92 -1.75 -14.11 17.42
CA HIS A 92 -2.64 -14.54 18.51
C HIS A 92 -4.13 -14.33 18.20
N LEU A 93 -4.47 -13.72 17.06
CA LEU A 93 -5.83 -13.49 16.60
C LEU A 93 -6.15 -14.40 15.41
N ASN A 94 -7.42 -14.85 15.31
CA ASN A 94 -7.90 -15.56 14.13
C ASN A 94 -8.11 -14.60 12.93
N VAL A 95 -8.56 -15.14 11.79
CA VAL A 95 -8.82 -14.35 10.57
C VAL A 95 -9.86 -13.26 10.80
N TYR A 96 -11.00 -13.59 11.43
CA TYR A 96 -12.05 -12.63 11.73
C TYR A 96 -11.53 -11.48 12.60
N GLU A 97 -10.85 -11.81 13.67
CA GLU A 97 -10.32 -10.84 14.63
C GLU A 97 -9.26 -9.93 14.02
N ASN A 98 -8.37 -10.46 13.16
CA ASN A 98 -7.43 -9.66 12.41
C ASN A 98 -8.13 -8.58 11.57
N ILE A 99 -9.18 -8.96 10.83
CA ILE A 99 -9.92 -8.02 9.97
C ILE A 99 -10.74 -7.03 10.81
N ALA A 100 -11.36 -7.51 11.90
CA ALA A 100 -12.20 -6.71 12.79
C ALA A 100 -11.39 -5.71 13.64
N PHE A 101 -10.11 -5.95 13.85
CA PHE A 101 -9.27 -5.20 14.80
C PHE A 101 -9.35 -3.68 14.64
N GLY A 102 -9.12 -3.17 13.44
CA GLY A 102 -9.18 -1.73 13.17
C GLY A 102 -10.58 -1.13 13.31
N LEU A 103 -11.63 -1.92 13.01
CA LEU A 103 -13.02 -1.51 13.17
C LEU A 103 -13.41 -1.39 14.66
N ARG A 104 -12.89 -2.31 15.50
CA ARG A 104 -13.09 -2.24 16.97
C ARG A 104 -12.40 -1.04 17.59
N ILE A 105 -11.17 -0.72 17.14
CA ILE A 105 -10.48 0.52 17.58
C ILE A 105 -11.31 1.76 17.27
N LYS A 106 -11.99 1.77 16.12
CA LYS A 106 -12.92 2.86 15.72
C LYS A 106 -14.27 2.80 16.44
N LYS A 107 -14.46 1.85 17.37
CA LYS A 107 -15.70 1.66 18.13
C LYS A 107 -16.93 1.40 17.22
N THR A 108 -16.72 0.74 16.07
CA THR A 108 -17.80 0.32 15.18
C THR A 108 -18.69 -0.72 15.90
N PRO A 109 -20.03 -0.65 15.80
CA PRO A 109 -20.93 -1.65 16.41
C PRO A 109 -20.66 -3.07 15.88
N GLU A 110 -20.72 -4.10 16.75
CA GLU A 110 -20.34 -5.48 16.38
C GLU A 110 -21.16 -6.03 15.20
N LYS A 111 -22.45 -5.75 15.11
CA LYS A 111 -23.31 -6.13 13.94
C LYS A 111 -22.78 -5.56 12.62
N GLU A 112 -22.24 -4.35 12.64
CA GLU A 112 -21.66 -3.73 11.47
C GLU A 112 -20.28 -4.33 11.15
N ILE A 113 -19.50 -4.66 12.18
CA ILE A 113 -18.22 -5.38 12.04
C ILE A 113 -18.45 -6.73 11.37
N GLU A 114 -19.40 -7.54 11.83
CA GLU A 114 -19.73 -8.84 11.25
C GLU A 114 -20.05 -8.72 9.75
N LYS A 115 -20.88 -7.74 9.39
CA LYS A 115 -21.22 -7.47 7.99
C LYS A 115 -19.98 -7.12 7.17
N LYS A 116 -19.16 -6.17 7.65
CA LYS A 116 -17.94 -5.73 6.96
C LYS A 116 -16.91 -6.84 6.82
N VAL A 117 -16.71 -7.65 7.86
CA VAL A 117 -15.77 -8.77 7.80
C VAL A 117 -16.21 -9.79 6.76
N LYS A 118 -17.52 -10.13 6.70
CA LYS A 118 -18.06 -11.02 5.66
C LYS A 118 -17.86 -10.46 4.25
N GLU A 119 -18.10 -9.16 4.05
CA GLU A 119 -17.85 -8.47 2.78
C GLU A 119 -16.37 -8.56 2.38
N MET A 120 -15.45 -8.30 3.33
CA MET A 120 -14.01 -8.35 3.07
C MET A 120 -13.53 -9.77 2.76
N LEU A 121 -14.00 -10.78 3.50
CA LEU A 121 -13.66 -12.18 3.23
C LEU A 121 -14.17 -12.64 1.86
N ALA A 122 -15.35 -12.20 1.45
CA ALA A 122 -15.86 -12.47 0.11
C ALA A 122 -15.00 -11.81 -0.97
N LEU A 123 -14.56 -10.57 -0.74
CA LEU A 123 -13.72 -9.82 -1.68
C LEU A 123 -12.35 -10.49 -1.94
N VAL A 124 -11.77 -11.10 -0.90
CA VAL A 124 -10.46 -11.77 -0.99
C VAL A 124 -10.55 -13.30 -1.10
N ASN A 125 -11.74 -13.86 -1.37
CA ASN A 125 -11.98 -15.31 -1.53
C ASN A 125 -11.52 -16.16 -0.32
N LEU A 126 -11.85 -15.74 0.90
CA LEU A 126 -11.51 -16.42 2.16
C LEU A 126 -12.75 -16.80 2.99
N GLN A 127 -13.95 -16.90 2.38
CA GLN A 127 -15.16 -17.30 3.09
C GLN A 127 -14.99 -18.69 3.72
N GLY A 128 -15.50 -18.87 4.93
CA GLY A 128 -15.40 -20.10 5.70
C GLY A 128 -14.10 -20.27 6.48
N LEU A 129 -13.17 -19.32 6.38
CA LEU A 129 -11.89 -19.34 7.11
C LEU A 129 -11.88 -18.40 8.33
N GLU A 130 -13.02 -17.82 8.70
CA GLU A 130 -13.15 -16.78 9.74
C GLU A 130 -12.50 -17.15 11.07
N LYS A 131 -12.66 -18.41 11.48
CA LYS A 131 -12.20 -18.95 12.76
C LYS A 131 -10.79 -19.55 12.72
N ARG A 132 -10.16 -19.62 11.54
CA ARG A 132 -8.81 -20.18 11.40
C ARG A 132 -7.76 -19.29 12.03
N HIS A 133 -6.76 -19.90 12.66
CA HIS A 133 -5.57 -19.20 13.14
C HIS A 133 -4.64 -18.87 11.99
N ILE A 134 -3.90 -17.77 12.11
CA ILE A 134 -3.04 -17.22 11.04
C ILE A 134 -1.92 -18.20 10.65
N ASP A 135 -1.35 -18.89 11.62
CA ASP A 135 -0.27 -19.88 11.43
C ASP A 135 -0.69 -21.13 10.63
N THR A 136 -2.01 -21.42 10.56
CA THR A 136 -2.55 -22.54 9.77
C THR A 136 -2.81 -22.18 8.31
N LEU A 137 -2.58 -20.93 7.90
CA LEU A 137 -2.83 -20.40 6.57
C LEU A 137 -1.57 -20.45 5.69
N SER A 138 -1.77 -20.70 4.38
CA SER A 138 -0.70 -20.53 3.40
C SER A 138 -0.27 -19.04 3.30
N GLY A 139 0.93 -18.79 2.79
CA GLY A 139 1.43 -17.41 2.60
C GLY A 139 0.47 -16.52 1.79
N GLY A 140 -0.11 -17.05 0.72
CA GLY A 140 -1.11 -16.31 -0.07
C GLY A 140 -2.41 -16.06 0.69
N GLN A 141 -2.85 -16.98 1.55
CA GLN A 141 -4.01 -16.77 2.42
C GLN A 141 -3.71 -15.69 3.48
N GLN A 142 -2.53 -15.72 4.08
CA GLN A 142 -2.09 -14.69 5.04
C GLN A 142 -2.06 -13.30 4.38
N GLN A 143 -1.53 -13.20 3.16
CA GLN A 143 -1.54 -11.97 2.39
C GLN A 143 -2.96 -11.45 2.16
N ARG A 144 -3.89 -12.32 1.75
CA ARG A 144 -5.30 -11.95 1.56
C ARG A 144 -5.96 -11.47 2.85
N VAL A 145 -5.63 -12.06 4.00
CA VAL A 145 -6.08 -11.55 5.31
C VAL A 145 -5.52 -10.15 5.58
N ALA A 146 -4.24 -9.91 5.27
CA ALA A 146 -3.63 -8.59 5.44
C ALA A 146 -4.29 -7.53 4.55
N ILE A 147 -4.59 -7.88 3.29
CA ILE A 147 -5.34 -7.02 2.37
C ILE A 147 -6.73 -6.73 2.95
N ALA A 148 -7.49 -7.75 3.32
CA ALA A 148 -8.83 -7.61 3.89
C ALA A 148 -8.82 -6.71 5.13
N ARG A 149 -7.87 -6.89 6.06
CA ARG A 149 -7.67 -6.04 7.23
C ARG A 149 -7.39 -4.59 6.86
N ALA A 150 -6.50 -4.38 5.88
CA ALA A 150 -6.10 -3.03 5.48
C ALA A 150 -7.27 -2.26 4.83
N ILE A 151 -8.09 -2.92 4.03
CA ILE A 151 -9.21 -2.27 3.32
C ILE A 151 -10.50 -2.20 4.14
N ALA A 152 -10.65 -2.99 5.21
CA ALA A 152 -11.85 -2.99 6.06
C ALA A 152 -12.20 -1.60 6.60
N ASN A 153 -11.20 -0.77 6.88
CA ASN A 153 -11.35 0.60 7.35
C ASN A 153 -11.65 1.62 6.24
N ARG A 154 -11.80 1.20 4.99
CA ARG A 154 -12.04 2.02 3.80
C ARG A 154 -11.03 3.19 3.68
N PRO A 155 -9.73 2.91 3.61
CA PRO A 155 -8.74 3.95 3.38
C PRO A 155 -8.93 4.54 1.98
N LYS A 156 -8.48 5.78 1.76
CA LYS A 156 -8.43 6.37 0.42
C LYS A 156 -7.21 5.89 -0.37
N VAL A 157 -6.14 5.55 0.35
CA VAL A 157 -4.89 5.08 -0.24
C VAL A 157 -4.42 3.82 0.48
N LEU A 158 -4.03 2.81 -0.29
CA LEU A 158 -3.38 1.59 0.19
C LEU A 158 -1.91 1.60 -0.24
N LEU A 159 -1.02 1.49 0.74
CA LEU A 159 0.43 1.40 0.56
C LEU A 159 0.84 -0.07 0.62
N LEU A 160 1.58 -0.54 -0.37
CA LEU A 160 2.00 -1.94 -0.48
C LEU A 160 3.52 -2.00 -0.63
N ASP A 161 4.21 -2.41 0.42
CA ASP A 161 5.66 -2.49 0.47
C ASP A 161 6.13 -3.92 0.15
N GLU A 162 6.53 -4.17 -1.09
CA GLU A 162 6.95 -5.46 -1.64
C GLU A 162 6.02 -6.64 -1.26
N PRO A 163 4.71 -6.53 -1.43
CA PRO A 163 3.77 -7.50 -0.86
C PRO A 163 3.84 -8.88 -1.52
N LEU A 164 4.41 -9.00 -2.70
CA LEU A 164 4.48 -10.24 -3.48
C LEU A 164 5.84 -10.95 -3.38
N ALA A 165 6.85 -10.35 -2.73
CA ALA A 165 8.22 -10.85 -2.71
C ALA A 165 8.38 -12.24 -2.09
N ALA A 166 7.52 -12.61 -1.14
CA ALA A 166 7.58 -13.90 -0.44
C ALA A 166 6.81 -15.04 -1.13
N LEU A 167 6.18 -14.78 -2.29
CA LEU A 167 5.33 -15.76 -2.99
C LEU A 167 6.09 -16.47 -4.11
N ASP A 168 5.72 -17.75 -4.36
CA ASP A 168 6.13 -18.45 -5.57
C ASP A 168 5.55 -17.82 -6.83
N LEU A 169 6.14 -18.12 -7.99
CA LEU A 169 5.81 -17.48 -9.26
C LEU A 169 4.32 -17.60 -9.65
N LYS A 170 3.72 -18.78 -9.44
CA LYS A 170 2.30 -19.02 -9.80
C LYS A 170 1.38 -18.18 -8.92
N LEU A 171 1.58 -18.27 -7.61
CA LEU A 171 0.78 -17.54 -6.64
C LEU A 171 0.96 -16.02 -6.79
N ARG A 172 2.18 -15.58 -7.11
CA ARG A 172 2.47 -14.17 -7.40
C ARG A 172 1.62 -13.63 -8.57
N LYS A 173 1.58 -14.34 -9.70
CA LYS A 173 0.76 -13.96 -10.87
C LYS A 173 -0.75 -13.93 -10.56
N ASP A 174 -1.23 -14.87 -9.77
CA ASP A 174 -2.64 -14.87 -9.34
C ASP A 174 -2.94 -13.67 -8.43
N MET A 175 -2.04 -13.35 -7.50
CA MET A 175 -2.19 -12.21 -6.60
C MET A 175 -2.09 -10.85 -7.32
N GLN A 176 -1.27 -10.73 -8.35
CA GLN A 176 -1.21 -9.52 -9.19
C GLN A 176 -2.60 -9.21 -9.79
N LYS A 177 -3.23 -10.20 -10.41
CA LYS A 177 -4.58 -10.08 -11.00
C LYS A 177 -5.62 -9.72 -9.93
N GLU A 178 -5.53 -10.35 -8.76
CA GLU A 178 -6.45 -10.13 -7.66
C GLU A 178 -6.31 -8.70 -7.08
N LEU A 179 -5.08 -8.22 -6.85
CA LEU A 179 -4.83 -6.86 -6.37
C LEU A 179 -5.38 -5.79 -7.35
N LYS A 180 -5.16 -5.98 -8.65
CA LYS A 180 -5.70 -5.06 -9.67
C LYS A 180 -7.22 -5.06 -9.66
N LYS A 181 -7.86 -6.24 -9.58
CA LYS A 181 -9.31 -6.39 -9.48
C LYS A 181 -9.87 -5.70 -8.22
N ILE A 182 -9.23 -5.93 -7.06
CA ILE A 182 -9.63 -5.30 -5.78
C ILE A 182 -9.54 -3.78 -5.89
N GLN A 183 -8.43 -3.25 -6.44
CA GLN A 183 -8.25 -1.81 -6.62
C GLN A 183 -9.37 -1.20 -7.48
N GLN A 184 -9.70 -1.84 -8.61
CA GLN A 184 -10.77 -1.40 -9.49
C GLN A 184 -12.15 -1.46 -8.83
N GLN A 185 -12.45 -2.53 -8.11
CA GLN A 185 -13.74 -2.71 -7.41
C GLN A 185 -13.94 -1.69 -6.28
N LEU A 186 -12.89 -1.37 -5.56
CA LEU A 186 -12.96 -0.43 -4.44
C LEU A 186 -12.84 1.03 -4.89
N GLY A 187 -12.24 1.29 -6.06
CA GLY A 187 -11.99 2.64 -6.56
C GLY A 187 -11.11 3.47 -5.62
N ILE A 188 -10.10 2.85 -5.00
CA ILE A 188 -9.11 3.51 -4.14
C ILE A 188 -7.75 3.57 -4.82
N THR A 189 -6.88 4.44 -4.34
CA THR A 189 -5.51 4.60 -4.86
C THR A 189 -4.60 3.53 -4.27
N PHE A 190 -3.80 2.86 -5.11
CA PHE A 190 -2.75 1.93 -4.68
C PHE A 190 -1.38 2.52 -4.98
N ILE A 191 -0.50 2.51 -3.97
CA ILE A 191 0.92 2.83 -4.14
C ILE A 191 1.69 1.54 -3.85
N PHE A 192 2.26 0.97 -4.89
CA PHE A 192 2.91 -0.33 -4.87
C PHE A 192 4.42 -0.16 -4.99
N VAL A 193 5.18 -0.80 -4.13
CA VAL A 193 6.64 -0.82 -4.19
C VAL A 193 7.10 -2.20 -4.62
N THR A 194 7.98 -2.25 -5.61
CA THR A 194 8.63 -3.48 -6.07
C THR A 194 9.99 -3.17 -6.68
N HIS A 195 10.83 -4.20 -6.80
CA HIS A 195 12.03 -4.21 -7.63
C HIS A 195 11.85 -5.07 -8.89
N ASP A 196 10.67 -5.68 -9.07
CA ASP A 196 10.32 -6.55 -10.20
C ASP A 196 9.64 -5.73 -11.31
N GLN A 197 10.29 -5.70 -12.48
CA GLN A 197 9.80 -4.95 -13.64
C GLN A 197 8.50 -5.55 -14.22
N GLU A 198 8.36 -6.90 -14.22
CA GLU A 198 7.15 -7.56 -14.72
C GLU A 198 5.92 -7.15 -13.89
N GLU A 199 6.08 -7.08 -12.56
CA GLU A 199 5.03 -6.59 -11.66
C GLU A 199 4.64 -5.14 -12.01
N ALA A 200 5.64 -4.25 -12.09
CA ALA A 200 5.41 -2.84 -12.37
C ALA A 200 4.68 -2.62 -13.69
N LEU A 201 5.12 -3.27 -14.76
CA LEU A 201 4.54 -3.12 -16.10
C LEU A 201 3.14 -3.73 -16.24
N THR A 202 2.87 -4.84 -15.51
CA THR A 202 1.59 -5.57 -15.64
C THR A 202 0.46 -4.94 -14.83
N MET A 203 0.77 -4.39 -13.65
CA MET A 203 -0.26 -3.97 -12.70
C MET A 203 -0.58 -2.48 -12.76
N SER A 204 0.37 -1.65 -13.19
CA SER A 204 0.31 -0.21 -12.97
C SER A 204 -0.47 0.54 -14.05
N ASP A 205 -1.12 1.63 -13.64
CA ASP A 205 -1.57 2.67 -14.56
C ASP A 205 -0.39 3.62 -14.86
N ARG A 206 0.53 3.78 -13.88
CA ARG A 206 1.75 4.57 -13.99
C ARG A 206 2.88 3.95 -13.17
N VAL A 207 4.08 4.00 -13.72
CA VAL A 207 5.32 3.55 -13.08
C VAL A 207 6.22 4.76 -12.84
N VAL A 208 6.85 4.81 -11.69
CA VAL A 208 7.86 5.81 -11.31
C VAL A 208 9.14 5.07 -10.99
N VAL A 209 10.18 5.33 -11.77
CA VAL A 209 11.50 4.72 -11.59
C VAL A 209 12.31 5.59 -10.64
N MET A 210 12.81 4.98 -9.57
CA MET A 210 13.64 5.63 -8.55
C MET A 210 15.03 5.02 -8.53
N ASP A 211 16.05 5.87 -8.44
CA ASP A 211 17.43 5.46 -8.22
C ASP A 211 18.20 6.55 -7.48
N GLY A 212 19.10 6.16 -6.56
CA GLY A 212 19.92 7.10 -5.79
C GLY A 212 19.12 8.17 -5.04
N GLY A 213 17.91 7.86 -4.55
CA GLY A 213 17.09 8.79 -3.77
C GLY A 213 16.33 9.84 -4.60
N VAL A 214 16.35 9.74 -5.93
CA VAL A 214 15.65 10.66 -6.83
C VAL A 214 14.76 9.90 -7.82
N ILE A 215 13.74 10.59 -8.34
CA ILE A 215 12.91 10.06 -9.42
C ILE A 215 13.64 10.30 -10.74
N GLN A 216 13.93 9.22 -11.46
CA GLN A 216 14.61 9.26 -12.75
C GLN A 216 13.61 9.46 -13.89
N GLN A 217 12.49 8.74 -13.84
CA GLN A 217 11.48 8.74 -14.89
C GLN A 217 10.11 8.40 -14.31
N GLY A 218 9.05 8.90 -14.93
CA GLY A 218 7.67 8.52 -14.61
C GLY A 218 6.79 8.55 -15.84
N GLY A 219 5.96 7.52 -16.03
CA GLY A 219 5.10 7.41 -17.20
C GLY A 219 4.18 6.20 -17.15
N THR A 220 3.45 5.96 -18.23
CA THR A 220 2.71 4.71 -18.42
C THR A 220 3.68 3.54 -18.56
N PRO A 221 3.24 2.28 -18.35
CA PRO A 221 4.08 1.11 -18.61
C PRO A 221 4.75 1.12 -19.98
N GLN A 222 4.06 1.61 -21.01
CA GLN A 222 4.62 1.73 -22.38
C GLN A 222 5.73 2.79 -22.45
N ASP A 223 5.59 3.92 -21.76
CA ASP A 223 6.59 4.99 -21.75
C ASP A 223 7.90 4.55 -21.04
N ILE A 224 7.79 3.65 -20.06
CA ILE A 224 8.94 3.14 -19.29
C ILE A 224 9.65 2.01 -20.03
N TYR A 225 8.93 1.23 -20.86
CA TYR A 225 9.49 0.09 -21.60
C TYR A 225 10.27 0.52 -22.85
N ASN A 226 9.93 1.65 -23.47
CA ASN A 226 10.57 2.20 -24.68
C ASN A 226 11.76 3.10 -24.32
#